data_11687f6a4c3be31be40dde3c3fb15f71
#
_entry.id   11687f6a4c3be31be40dde3c3fb15f71
#
_cell.length_a   1.000
_cell.length_b   1.000
_cell.length_c   1.000
_cell.angle_alpha   90.00
_cell.angle_beta   90.00
_cell.angle_gamma   90.00
#
_symmetry.space_group_name_H-M   'P 1'
#
loop_
_entity.id
_entity.type
_entity.pdbx_description
1 polymer ?
#
loop_
_entity_poly.entity_id
_entity_poly.type
_entity_poly.pdbx_seq_one_letter_code
_entity_poly.pdbx_strand_id
1 'polypeptide(L)'
;MRKSMNIVVITGASSGMGREFAMQLDRGLHSVDEFWLIARRGNRLKEIASGMQHTVKILPLDLTNEADMTVLTESLAEEKPVVRMLINCAGYGMMGDFTAVPIKEQAGEVDLNCRALLEVTYGCLPYMRAKSRIIQLAS
;
A
#
# COMPACT_ATOMS: atom_id res chain seq x y z
N MET A 1 -12.33 -22.10 15.33
CA MET A 1 -11.55 -20.84 15.28
C MET A 1 -11.10 -20.55 13.85
N ARG A 2 -11.34 -19.36 13.38
CA ARG A 2 -10.87 -18.93 12.07
C ARG A 2 -9.34 -18.76 12.11
N LYS A 3 -8.66 -19.41 11.20
CA LYS A 3 -7.22 -19.19 11.00
C LYS A 3 -7.02 -17.76 10.51
N SER A 4 -6.09 -17.02 11.10
CA SER A 4 -5.74 -15.68 10.65
C SER A 4 -5.22 -15.72 9.22
N MET A 5 -5.73 -14.82 8.38
CA MET A 5 -5.33 -14.69 6.99
C MET A 5 -3.98 -13.97 6.88
N ASN A 6 -3.04 -14.58 6.16
CA ASN A 6 -1.74 -13.96 5.89
C ASN A 6 -1.85 -13.07 4.66
N ILE A 7 -1.46 -11.81 4.78
CA ILE A 7 -1.58 -10.85 3.68
C ILE A 7 -0.27 -10.13 3.37
N VAL A 8 -0.20 -9.63 2.13
CA VAL A 8 0.78 -8.65 1.68
C VAL A 8 0.03 -7.35 1.43
N VAL A 9 0.52 -6.24 1.97
CA VAL A 9 -0.05 -4.90 1.72
C VAL A 9 0.92 -4.11 0.86
N ILE A 10 0.46 -3.60 -0.28
CA ILE A 10 1.26 -2.80 -1.20
C ILE A 10 0.56 -1.48 -1.47
N THR A 11 1.20 -0.37 -1.13
CA THR A 11 0.73 0.96 -1.52
C THR A 11 1.39 1.38 -2.83
N GLY A 12 0.75 2.27 -3.57
CA GLY A 12 1.23 2.66 -4.89
C GLY A 12 1.25 1.52 -5.89
N ALA A 13 0.32 0.57 -5.73
CA ALA A 13 0.32 -0.70 -6.47
C ALA A 13 -0.13 -0.58 -7.94
N SER A 14 -0.68 0.57 -8.35
CA SER A 14 -1.27 0.73 -9.70
C SER A 14 -0.24 0.95 -10.81
N SER A 15 1.01 1.24 -10.48
CA SER A 15 2.05 1.56 -11.46
C SER A 15 3.45 1.35 -10.89
N GLY A 16 4.45 1.41 -11.76
CA GLY A 16 5.87 1.42 -11.39
C GLY A 16 6.29 0.26 -10.51
N MET A 17 7.09 0.57 -9.50
CA MET A 17 7.65 -0.44 -8.59
C MET A 17 6.60 -1.16 -7.77
N GLY A 18 5.54 -0.47 -7.32
CA GLY A 18 4.46 -1.10 -6.57
C GLY A 18 3.74 -2.18 -7.36
N ARG A 19 3.44 -1.90 -8.64
CA ARG A 19 2.86 -2.88 -9.55
C ARG A 19 3.80 -4.08 -9.74
N GLU A 20 5.08 -3.80 -9.95
CA GLU A 20 6.07 -4.86 -10.16
C GLU A 20 6.25 -5.75 -8.93
N PHE A 21 6.23 -5.16 -7.73
CA PHE A 21 6.21 -5.95 -6.50
C PHE A 21 4.99 -6.88 -6.45
N ALA A 22 3.80 -6.37 -6.78
CA ALA A 22 2.58 -7.18 -6.78
C ALA A 22 2.72 -8.37 -7.73
N MET A 23 3.20 -8.14 -8.95
CA MET A 23 3.33 -9.18 -9.97
C MET A 23 4.38 -10.23 -9.59
N GLN A 24 5.54 -9.81 -9.12
CA GLN A 24 6.63 -10.74 -8.78
C GLN A 24 6.32 -11.54 -7.52
N LEU A 25 5.77 -10.90 -6.49
CA LEU A 25 5.40 -11.60 -5.25
C LEU A 25 4.25 -12.57 -5.47
N ASP A 26 3.30 -12.22 -6.35
CA ASP A 26 2.21 -13.12 -6.72
C ASP A 26 2.73 -14.42 -7.32
N ARG A 27 3.76 -14.35 -8.16
CA ARG A 27 4.35 -15.52 -8.79
C ARG A 27 5.23 -16.34 -7.87
N GLY A 28 5.93 -15.69 -6.94
CA GLY A 28 6.97 -16.33 -6.14
C GLY A 28 6.61 -16.61 -4.68
N LEU A 29 5.60 -15.97 -4.14
CA LEU A 29 5.27 -16.07 -2.72
C LEU A 29 4.00 -16.90 -2.53
N HIS A 30 4.14 -18.12 -2.01
CA HIS A 30 3.02 -19.05 -1.86
C HIS A 30 2.48 -19.16 -0.43
N SER A 31 3.12 -18.51 0.53
CA SER A 31 2.77 -18.62 1.95
C SER A 31 1.75 -17.59 2.42
N VAL A 32 1.25 -16.73 1.53
CA VAL A 32 0.23 -15.73 1.84
C VAL A 32 -1.09 -16.09 1.18
N ASP A 33 -2.18 -15.60 1.77
CA ASP A 33 -3.54 -15.89 1.33
C ASP A 33 -4.09 -14.80 0.41
N GLU A 34 -3.76 -13.55 0.68
CA GLU A 34 -4.37 -12.42 -0.03
C GLU A 34 -3.40 -11.26 -0.17
N PHE A 35 -3.53 -10.51 -1.24
CA PHE A 35 -2.82 -9.26 -1.48
C PHE A 35 -3.79 -8.09 -1.34
N TRP A 36 -3.44 -7.10 -0.55
CA TRP A 36 -4.16 -5.83 -0.44
C TRP A 36 -3.43 -4.79 -1.28
N LEU A 37 -4.03 -4.41 -2.38
CA LEU A 37 -3.47 -3.44 -3.30
C LEU A 37 -4.12 -2.08 -3.11
N ILE A 38 -3.32 -1.08 -2.81
CA ILE A 38 -3.77 0.28 -2.48
C ILE A 38 -3.24 1.27 -3.50
N ALA A 39 -4.14 2.00 -4.13
CA ALA A 39 -3.83 3.13 -5.01
C ALA A 39 -5.12 3.90 -5.27
N ARG A 40 -5.01 5.11 -5.82
CA ARG A 40 -6.20 5.93 -6.10
C ARG A 40 -7.05 5.36 -7.24
N ARG A 41 -6.40 4.78 -8.26
CA ARG A 41 -7.08 4.33 -9.49
C ARG A 41 -7.51 2.88 -9.37
N GLY A 42 -8.75 2.69 -8.88
CA GLY A 42 -9.31 1.37 -8.67
C GLY A 42 -9.39 0.50 -9.94
N ASN A 43 -9.66 1.12 -11.10
CA ASN A 43 -9.72 0.40 -12.37
C ASN A 43 -8.38 -0.24 -12.73
N ARG A 44 -7.26 0.43 -12.47
CA ARG A 44 -5.92 -0.13 -12.69
C ARG A 44 -5.60 -1.26 -11.72
N LEU A 45 -6.05 -1.15 -10.47
CA LEU A 45 -5.89 -2.21 -9.48
C LEU A 45 -6.66 -3.47 -9.90
N LYS A 46 -7.88 -3.29 -10.43
CA LYS A 46 -8.69 -4.41 -10.95
C LYS A 46 -8.01 -5.11 -12.13
N GLU A 47 -7.43 -4.33 -13.03
CA GLU A 47 -6.69 -4.85 -14.17
C GLU A 47 -5.49 -5.69 -13.73
N ILE A 48 -4.71 -5.19 -12.77
CA ILE A 48 -3.58 -5.93 -12.22
C ILE A 48 -4.06 -7.20 -11.51
N ALA A 49 -5.10 -7.10 -10.69
CA ALA A 49 -5.65 -8.23 -9.97
C ALA A 49 -6.15 -9.35 -10.89
N SER A 50 -6.68 -9.00 -12.06
CA SER A 50 -7.17 -9.98 -13.03
C SER A 50 -6.07 -10.92 -13.55
N GLY A 51 -4.81 -10.49 -13.51
CA GLY A 51 -3.67 -11.31 -13.91
C GLY A 51 -2.96 -12.01 -12.75
N MET A 52 -3.44 -11.84 -11.52
CA MET A 52 -2.82 -12.42 -10.34
C MET A 52 -3.44 -13.77 -9.97
N GLN A 53 -2.62 -14.65 -9.39
CA GLN A 53 -3.04 -15.98 -8.92
C GLN A 53 -3.69 -15.91 -7.54
N HIS A 54 -3.21 -15.00 -6.68
CA HIS A 54 -3.74 -14.82 -5.33
C HIS A 54 -5.06 -14.03 -5.34
N THR A 55 -5.85 -14.22 -4.32
CA THR A 55 -6.98 -13.35 -4.02
C THR A 55 -6.48 -11.94 -3.74
N VAL A 56 -7.16 -10.94 -4.29
CA VAL A 56 -6.77 -9.53 -4.15
C VAL A 56 -7.92 -8.74 -3.56
N LYS A 57 -7.61 -8.00 -2.49
CA LYS A 57 -8.49 -6.96 -1.97
C LYS A 57 -8.06 -5.63 -2.59
N ILE A 58 -8.96 -5.03 -3.33
CA ILE A 58 -8.72 -3.75 -4.01
C ILE A 58 -9.16 -2.62 -3.10
N LEU A 59 -8.22 -1.74 -2.76
CA LEU A 59 -8.46 -0.58 -1.91
C LEU A 59 -8.15 0.70 -2.69
N PRO A 60 -9.17 1.27 -3.38
CA PRO A 60 -8.98 2.49 -4.15
C PRO A 60 -9.00 3.70 -3.22
N LEU A 61 -7.87 3.97 -2.59
CA LEU A 61 -7.73 4.97 -1.54
C LEU A 61 -6.70 6.03 -1.91
N ASP A 62 -7.00 7.27 -1.56
CA ASP A 62 -6.03 8.36 -1.50
C ASP A 62 -5.49 8.41 -0.07
N LEU A 63 -4.25 7.99 0.12
CA LEU A 63 -3.63 7.90 1.45
C LEU A 63 -3.32 9.27 2.08
N THR A 64 -3.49 10.36 1.34
CA THR A 64 -3.42 11.72 1.88
C THR A 64 -4.75 12.20 2.42
N ASN A 65 -5.82 11.46 2.17
CA ASN A 65 -7.17 11.75 2.63
C ASN A 65 -7.43 10.99 3.94
N GLU A 66 -7.83 11.72 4.98
CA GLU A 66 -8.04 11.13 6.31
C GLU A 66 -9.13 10.07 6.33
N ALA A 67 -10.24 10.31 5.62
CA ALA A 67 -11.34 9.35 5.55
C ALA A 67 -10.90 8.05 4.85
N ASP A 68 -10.08 8.16 3.80
CA ASP A 68 -9.55 7.00 3.09
C ASP A 68 -8.55 6.23 3.96
N MET A 69 -7.70 6.92 4.71
CA MET A 69 -6.80 6.26 5.67
C MET A 69 -7.59 5.50 6.73
N THR A 70 -8.72 6.05 7.18
CA THR A 70 -9.61 5.38 8.12
C THR A 70 -10.18 4.08 7.53
N VAL A 71 -10.51 4.06 6.23
CA VAL A 71 -10.97 2.82 5.56
C VAL A 71 -9.93 1.71 5.69
N LEU A 72 -8.65 2.04 5.50
CA LEU A 72 -7.57 1.07 5.66
C LEU A 72 -7.47 0.55 7.09
N THR A 73 -7.45 1.45 8.07
CA THR A 73 -7.33 1.06 9.48
C THR A 73 -8.54 0.26 9.97
N GLU A 74 -9.74 0.61 9.53
CA GLU A 74 -10.96 -0.15 9.83
C GLU A 74 -10.94 -1.53 9.19
N SER A 75 -10.49 -1.65 7.94
CA SER A 75 -10.36 -2.95 7.28
C SER A 75 -9.40 -3.87 8.03
N LEU A 76 -8.29 -3.33 8.52
CA LEU A 76 -7.35 -4.10 9.36
C LEU A 76 -8.01 -4.53 10.69
N ALA A 77 -8.76 -3.63 11.31
CA ALA A 77 -9.42 -3.92 12.59
C ALA A 77 -10.54 -4.96 12.46
N GLU A 78 -11.27 -4.95 11.36
CA GLU A 78 -12.35 -5.89 11.09
C GLU A 78 -11.84 -7.27 10.74
N GLU A 79 -10.89 -7.35 9.81
CA GLU A 79 -10.40 -8.64 9.30
C GLU A 79 -9.31 -9.26 10.16
N LYS A 80 -8.59 -8.45 10.92
CA LYS A 80 -7.49 -8.88 11.81
C LYS A 80 -6.52 -9.84 11.11
N PRO A 81 -5.98 -9.44 9.95
CA PRO A 81 -5.04 -10.30 9.22
C PRO A 81 -3.70 -10.35 9.92
N VAL A 82 -2.83 -11.23 9.46
CA VAL A 82 -1.40 -11.18 9.74
C VAL A 82 -0.73 -10.52 8.56
N VAL A 83 -0.19 -9.32 8.74
CA VAL A 83 0.55 -8.61 7.69
C VAL A 83 1.96 -9.20 7.63
N ARG A 84 2.18 -10.07 6.66
CA ARG A 84 3.49 -10.71 6.46
C ARG A 84 4.48 -9.80 5.78
N MET A 85 3.99 -8.91 4.94
CA MET A 85 4.82 -7.97 4.20
C MET A 85 4.05 -6.68 3.95
N LEU A 86 4.68 -5.56 4.28
CA LEU A 86 4.19 -4.22 3.94
C LEU A 86 5.19 -3.59 2.98
N ILE A 87 4.72 -3.16 1.81
CA ILE A 87 5.55 -2.51 0.80
C ILE A 87 4.96 -1.14 0.52
N ASN A 88 5.65 -0.10 0.97
CA ASN A 88 5.26 1.28 0.77
C ASN A 88 5.93 1.82 -0.50
N CYS A 89 5.17 1.87 -1.58
CA CYS A 89 5.61 2.41 -2.88
C CYS A 89 4.86 3.68 -3.27
N ALA A 90 3.82 4.07 -2.53
CA ALA A 90 3.08 5.29 -2.83
C ALA A 90 3.98 6.52 -2.65
N GLY A 91 4.05 7.34 -3.67
CA GLY A 91 4.86 8.54 -3.64
C GLY A 91 4.92 9.19 -5.00
N TYR A 92 5.30 10.44 -5.02
CA TYR A 92 5.58 11.17 -6.26
C TYR A 92 6.57 12.30 -5.98
N GLY A 93 7.16 12.83 -7.04
CA GLY A 93 8.03 13.99 -6.95
C GLY A 93 7.76 14.95 -8.09
N MET A 94 7.95 16.22 -7.85
CA MET A 94 7.88 17.26 -8.84
C MET A 94 9.26 17.87 -9.04
N MET A 95 9.62 18.06 -10.29
CA MET A 95 10.90 18.70 -10.64
C MET A 95 10.66 20.16 -10.98
N GLY A 96 11.57 21.00 -10.58
CA GLY A 96 11.52 22.43 -10.86
C GLY A 96 12.20 23.25 -9.77
N ASP A 97 12.34 24.54 -10.02
CA ASP A 97 12.86 25.47 -9.01
C ASP A 97 11.93 25.53 -7.82
N PHE A 98 12.51 25.59 -6.64
CA PHE A 98 11.76 25.60 -5.38
C PHE A 98 10.64 26.68 -5.36
N THR A 99 10.93 27.85 -5.89
CA THR A 99 9.97 28.95 -5.91
C THR A 99 8.96 28.88 -7.06
N ALA A 100 9.21 28.02 -8.05
CA ALA A 100 8.34 27.85 -9.20
C ALA A 100 7.27 26.78 -9.00
N VAL A 101 7.57 25.76 -8.21
CA VAL A 101 6.60 24.71 -7.88
C VAL A 101 5.65 25.22 -6.79
N PRO A 102 4.32 25.19 -7.01
CA PRO A 102 3.38 25.66 -6.01
C PRO A 102 3.55 24.96 -4.66
N ILE A 103 3.45 25.72 -3.58
CA ILE A 103 3.63 25.18 -2.22
C ILE A 103 2.65 24.02 -1.91
N LYS A 104 1.43 24.10 -2.43
CA LYS A 104 0.42 23.04 -2.24
C LYS A 104 0.89 21.71 -2.80
N GLU A 105 1.57 21.72 -3.94
CA GLU A 105 2.10 20.52 -4.57
C GLU A 105 3.30 19.98 -3.78
N GLN A 106 4.18 20.87 -3.33
CA GLN A 106 5.31 20.45 -2.48
C GLN A 106 4.82 19.85 -1.16
N ALA A 107 3.83 20.48 -0.53
CA ALA A 107 3.23 19.94 0.69
C ALA A 107 2.55 18.58 0.43
N GLY A 108 1.93 18.41 -0.74
CA GLY A 108 1.34 17.15 -1.16
C GLY A 108 2.37 16.02 -1.28
N GLU A 109 3.57 16.32 -1.76
CA GLU A 109 4.67 15.35 -1.79
C GLU A 109 5.03 14.88 -0.37
N VAL A 110 5.14 15.80 0.56
CA VAL A 110 5.41 15.46 1.97
C VAL A 110 4.28 14.64 2.56
N ASP A 111 3.03 14.99 2.26
CA ASP A 111 1.86 14.26 2.73
C ASP A 111 1.86 12.80 2.25
N LEU A 112 2.16 12.57 0.99
CA LEU A 112 2.15 11.21 0.45
C LEU A 112 3.44 10.45 0.78
N ASN A 113 4.60 11.06 0.53
CA ASN A 113 5.90 10.39 0.65
C ASN A 113 6.32 10.17 2.10
N CYS A 114 5.87 11.00 3.02
CA CYS A 114 6.30 10.97 4.42
C CYS A 114 5.14 10.65 5.37
N ARG A 115 4.12 11.48 5.44
CA ARG A 115 3.03 11.32 6.41
C ARG A 115 2.21 10.06 6.15
N ALA A 116 1.79 9.83 4.92
CA ALA A 116 1.02 8.63 4.57
C ALA A 116 1.83 7.35 4.81
N LEU A 117 3.11 7.35 4.44
CA LEU A 117 4.00 6.22 4.70
C LEU A 117 4.10 5.91 6.20
N LEU A 118 4.25 6.96 7.01
CA LEU A 118 4.28 6.83 8.47
C LEU A 118 2.98 6.25 9.02
N GLU A 119 1.84 6.78 8.60
CA GLU A 119 0.53 6.35 9.08
C GLU A 119 0.19 4.91 8.67
N VAL A 120 0.49 4.52 7.44
CA VAL A 120 0.28 3.14 6.97
C VAL A 120 1.16 2.17 7.75
N THR A 121 2.42 2.51 7.96
CA THR A 121 3.36 1.68 8.72
C THR A 121 2.87 1.50 10.16
N TYR A 122 2.50 2.60 10.80
CA TYR A 122 1.96 2.57 12.18
C TYR A 122 0.69 1.72 12.25
N GLY A 123 -0.22 1.87 11.29
CA GLY A 123 -1.48 1.13 11.25
C GLY A 123 -1.31 -0.36 11.01
N CYS A 124 -0.33 -0.76 10.20
CA CYS A 124 -0.06 -2.17 9.90
C CYS A 124 0.73 -2.89 11.00
N LEU A 125 1.54 -2.16 11.75
CA LEU A 125 2.47 -2.75 12.71
C LEU A 125 1.80 -3.66 13.76
N PRO A 126 0.64 -3.31 14.36
CA PRO A 126 -0.03 -4.20 15.31
C PRO A 126 -0.44 -5.56 14.74
N TYR A 127 -0.55 -5.67 13.43
CA TYR A 127 -0.96 -6.89 12.73
C TYR A 127 0.23 -7.70 12.21
N MET A 128 1.44 -7.25 12.48
CA MET A 128 2.66 -7.97 12.09
C MET A 128 3.08 -8.98 13.15
N ARG A 129 3.86 -9.96 12.73
CA ARG A 129 4.39 -11.04 13.58
C ARG A 129 5.89 -11.17 13.37
N ALA A 130 6.52 -12.04 14.16
CA ALA A 130 7.92 -12.39 13.92
C ALA A 130 8.12 -12.84 12.47
N LYS A 131 9.18 -12.35 11.83
CA LYS A 131 9.53 -12.56 10.42
C LYS A 131 8.67 -11.79 9.40
N SER A 132 7.72 -10.97 9.83
CA SER A 132 7.09 -10.00 8.93
C SER A 132 8.13 -8.99 8.43
N ARG A 133 7.92 -8.45 7.25
CA ARG A 133 8.88 -7.55 6.59
C ARG A 133 8.22 -6.24 6.19
N ILE A 134 8.97 -5.16 6.29
CA ILE A 134 8.57 -3.84 5.81
C ILE A 134 9.61 -3.39 4.79
N ILE A 135 9.13 -3.01 3.61
CA ILE A 135 9.95 -2.42 2.56
C ILE A 135 9.47 -0.99 2.35
N GLN A 136 10.36 -0.04 2.60
CA GLN A 136 10.07 1.39 2.41
C GLN A 136 10.84 1.88 1.19
N LEU A 137 10.13 2.31 0.16
CA LEU A 137 10.78 2.95 -0.98
C LEU A 137 10.88 4.45 -0.70
N ALA A 138 12.12 4.91 -0.60
CA ALA A 138 12.44 6.32 -0.40
C ALA A 138 13.04 6.89 -1.68
N SER A 139 12.75 8.13 -1.95
CA SER A 139 13.34 8.87 -3.07
C SER A 139 14.21 10.02 -2.58
#